data_91c071f6d664c78feeccc2aca0a2b3c9
#
_entry.id   91c071f6d664c78feeccc2aca0a2b3c9
#
_cell.length_a   1.000
_cell.length_b   1.000
_cell.length_c   1.000
_cell.angle_alpha   90.00
_cell.angle_beta   90.00
_cell.angle_gamma   90.00
#
_symmetry.space_group_name_H-M   'P 1'
#
loop_
_entity.id
_entity.type
_entity.pdbx_description
1 polymer ?
#
loop_
_entity_poly.entity_id
_entity_poly.type
_entity_poly.pdbx_seq_one_letter_code
_entity_poly.pdbx_strand_id
1 'polypeptide(L)'
;GFTFGRDVTTFCDLNAAPNTIDFQGPNAYNYFFSTMIRYEHSIYRDILKFGVAAELPNVSGTYGDSFASIPQRVPDFPVYMQVNWGRNKESHFRASAVFRDMYLHNESTGNNTSLFGWGVQASGNIKVAGPLQLFFNGVYGEGITPYIQDLSGIGLDFTPNPHNPRSIQTMPMYGWQAAAQIDLVPNKLAISGGYSMAEVCRRNGAYADDEYRRGQYVFGNIFWDLAPFLRQ
;
A
#
# COMPACT_ATOMS: atom_id res chain seq x y z
N GLY A 1 19.96 9.31 3.10
CA GLY A 1 20.58 8.17 3.84
C GLY A 1 20.28 6.84 3.19
N PHE A 2 20.97 5.79 3.67
CA PHE A 2 20.72 4.41 3.23
C PHE A 2 20.09 3.63 4.38
N THR A 3 19.15 2.75 4.06
CA THR A 3 18.55 1.75 4.97
C THR A 3 18.82 0.36 4.41
N PHE A 4 19.33 -0.54 5.24
CA PHE A 4 19.57 -1.95 4.90
C PHE A 4 18.87 -2.81 5.95
N GLY A 5 18.03 -3.74 5.52
CA GLY A 5 17.36 -4.66 6.43
C GLY A 5 15.84 -4.68 6.22
N ARG A 6 15.11 -5.03 7.28
CA ARG A 6 13.65 -5.14 7.24
C ARG A 6 13.01 -3.88 7.80
N ASP A 7 12.20 -3.22 6.97
CA ASP A 7 11.48 -1.99 7.33
C ASP A 7 10.15 -1.94 6.57
N VAL A 8 9.32 -0.96 6.88
CA VAL A 8 8.08 -0.68 6.13
C VAL A 8 8.43 -0.35 4.69
N THR A 9 7.66 -0.90 3.76
CA THR A 9 7.88 -0.69 2.32
C THR A 9 8.01 0.79 1.97
N THR A 10 8.90 1.09 1.05
CA THR A 10 9.12 2.44 0.52
C THR A 10 7.88 3.00 -0.21
N PHE A 11 6.97 2.13 -0.64
CA PHE A 11 5.71 2.52 -1.24
C PHE A 11 4.71 3.09 -0.22
N CYS A 12 4.80 2.68 1.06
CA CYS A 12 3.92 3.15 2.12
C CYS A 12 4.19 4.59 2.54
N ASP A 13 3.13 5.34 2.80
CA ASP A 13 3.16 6.66 3.44
C ASP A 13 2.57 6.55 4.85
N LEU A 14 3.44 6.35 5.85
CA LEU A 14 3.02 6.18 7.24
C LEU A 14 2.27 7.38 7.81
N ASN A 15 2.48 8.57 7.25
CA ASN A 15 1.87 9.80 7.75
C ASN A 15 0.52 10.12 7.05
N ALA A 16 0.07 9.28 6.12
CA ALA A 16 -1.20 9.45 5.40
C ALA A 16 -2.39 8.77 6.09
N ALA A 17 -2.22 8.26 7.30
CA ALA A 17 -3.30 7.69 8.12
C ALA A 17 -3.42 8.44 9.44
N PRO A 18 -4.65 8.65 9.95
CA PRO A 18 -4.85 9.20 11.29
C PRO A 18 -4.47 8.17 12.35
N ASN A 19 -4.37 8.62 13.58
CA ASN A 19 -4.28 7.69 14.70
C ASN A 19 -5.51 6.79 14.76
N THR A 20 -5.29 5.49 14.90
CA THR A 20 -6.34 4.47 15.05
C THR A 20 -5.93 3.45 16.11
N ILE A 21 -6.90 2.87 16.80
CA ILE A 21 -6.67 1.78 17.76
C ILE A 21 -6.38 0.47 17.01
N ASP A 22 -6.92 0.33 15.82
CA ASP A 22 -6.66 -0.83 14.96
C ASP A 22 -5.23 -0.74 14.40
N PHE A 23 -4.36 -1.65 14.84
CA PHE A 23 -2.97 -1.72 14.40
C PHE A 23 -2.83 -2.03 12.90
N GLN A 24 -3.77 -2.77 12.34
CA GLN A 24 -3.80 -3.07 10.90
C GLN A 24 -4.25 -1.86 10.07
N GLY A 25 -4.96 -0.92 10.71
CA GLY A 25 -5.41 0.32 10.08
C GLY A 25 -6.48 0.14 9.00
N PRO A 26 -6.71 1.15 8.18
CA PRO A 26 -7.65 1.07 7.07
C PRO A 26 -7.26 0.03 6.03
N ASN A 27 -8.24 -0.69 5.47
CA ASN A 27 -8.04 -1.82 4.56
C ASN A 27 -7.32 -1.46 3.24
N ALA A 28 -7.39 -0.22 2.78
CA ALA A 28 -6.67 0.26 1.60
C ALA A 28 -5.28 0.86 1.93
N TYR A 29 -4.83 0.75 3.18
CA TYR A 29 -3.54 1.27 3.57
C TYR A 29 -2.40 0.41 3.01
N ASN A 30 -1.25 1.01 2.72
CA ASN A 30 -0.15 0.35 2.02
C ASN A 30 0.93 -0.16 2.99
N TYR A 31 0.52 -0.70 4.14
CA TYR A 31 1.41 -1.05 5.23
C TYR A 31 1.82 -2.51 5.20
N PHE A 32 3.10 -2.77 4.92
CA PHE A 32 3.72 -4.06 5.16
C PHE A 32 5.25 -3.91 5.31
N PHE A 33 5.88 -4.92 5.91
CA PHE A 33 7.33 -4.96 6.09
C PHE A 33 8.01 -5.77 4.98
N SER A 34 9.04 -5.19 4.37
CA SER A 34 9.88 -5.85 3.38
C SER A 34 11.36 -5.79 3.78
N THR A 35 12.14 -6.77 3.35
CA THR A 35 13.60 -6.70 3.40
C THR A 35 14.08 -5.91 2.18
N MET A 36 14.90 -4.90 2.42
CA MET A 36 15.23 -3.93 1.38
C MET A 36 16.62 -3.31 1.50
N ILE A 37 17.02 -2.72 0.39
CA ILE A 37 18.03 -1.67 0.33
C ILE A 37 17.30 -0.42 -0.16
N ARG A 38 17.23 0.63 0.67
CA ARG A 38 16.54 1.88 0.38
C ARG A 38 17.51 3.06 0.44
N TYR A 39 17.39 3.97 -0.50
CA TYR A 39 18.02 5.27 -0.48
C TYR A 39 16.97 6.37 -0.39
N GLU A 40 17.14 7.29 0.56
CA GLU A 40 16.28 8.45 0.74
C GLU A 40 17.10 9.72 0.83
N HIS A 41 16.62 10.77 0.22
CA HIS A 41 17.27 12.08 0.23
C HIS A 41 16.25 13.20 0.40
N SER A 42 16.63 14.19 1.20
CA SER A 42 15.83 15.39 1.45
C SER A 42 16.56 16.62 0.92
N ILE A 43 15.81 17.49 0.26
CA ILE A 43 16.31 18.74 -0.33
C ILE A 43 15.55 19.92 0.28
N TYR A 44 16.13 21.10 0.24
CA TYR A 44 15.53 22.34 0.72
C TYR A 44 14.99 22.26 2.15
N ARG A 45 15.83 21.76 3.09
CA ARG A 45 15.45 21.60 4.51
C ARG A 45 14.21 20.72 4.69
N ASP A 46 14.15 19.59 3.99
CA ASP A 46 13.05 18.60 3.98
C ASP A 46 11.72 19.09 3.36
N ILE A 47 11.73 20.14 2.58
CA ILE A 47 10.54 20.51 1.79
C ILE A 47 10.28 19.47 0.72
N LEU A 48 11.32 19.02 0.02
CA LEU A 48 11.24 17.97 -0.98
C LEU A 48 11.99 16.72 -0.51
N LYS A 49 11.34 15.56 -0.54
CA LYS A 49 11.93 14.27 -0.24
C LYS A 49 11.70 13.31 -1.39
N PHE A 50 12.66 12.43 -1.65
CA PHE A 50 12.48 11.31 -2.56
C PHE A 50 13.15 10.07 -2.00
N GLY A 51 12.63 8.92 -2.40
CA GLY A 51 13.19 7.63 -2.04
C GLY A 51 13.05 6.63 -3.16
N VAL A 52 13.98 5.68 -3.20
CA VAL A 52 14.00 4.54 -4.09
C VAL A 52 14.50 3.33 -3.32
N ALA A 53 13.91 2.17 -3.56
CA ALA A 53 14.40 0.93 -2.96
C ALA A 53 14.39 -0.24 -3.93
N ALA A 54 15.17 -1.25 -3.57
CA ALA A 54 15.05 -2.61 -4.06
C ALA A 54 14.55 -3.46 -2.88
N GLU A 55 13.34 -4.01 -3.02
CA GLU A 55 12.64 -4.74 -1.97
C GLU A 55 12.49 -6.21 -2.35
N LEU A 56 12.56 -7.10 -1.35
CA LEU A 56 12.35 -8.53 -1.57
C LEU A 56 10.91 -8.75 -2.08
N PRO A 57 10.73 -9.36 -3.27
CA PRO A 57 9.41 -9.53 -3.84
C PRO A 57 8.56 -10.50 -3.02
N ASN A 58 7.31 -10.13 -2.80
CA ASN A 58 6.28 -10.97 -2.20
C ASN A 58 5.18 -11.18 -3.24
N VAL A 59 5.18 -12.32 -3.92
CA VAL A 59 4.25 -12.65 -5.00
C VAL A 59 3.19 -13.61 -4.47
N SER A 60 1.93 -13.22 -4.60
CA SER A 60 0.77 -14.01 -4.19
C SER A 60 -0.27 -14.02 -5.31
N GLY A 61 -0.28 -15.07 -6.12
CA GLY A 61 -1.19 -15.23 -7.24
C GLY A 61 -1.79 -16.63 -7.31
N THR A 62 -2.83 -16.78 -8.11
CA THR A 62 -3.46 -18.06 -8.41
C THR A 62 -2.84 -18.63 -9.68
N TYR A 63 -2.26 -19.82 -9.57
CA TYR A 63 -1.50 -20.45 -10.66
C TYR A 63 -2.36 -21.32 -11.58
N GLY A 64 -3.48 -21.86 -11.10
CA GLY A 64 -4.27 -22.87 -11.81
C GLY A 64 -3.46 -24.12 -12.06
N ASP A 65 -3.88 -24.91 -13.06
CA ASP A 65 -3.24 -26.18 -13.42
C ASP A 65 -2.06 -26.04 -14.41
N SER A 66 -1.87 -24.85 -14.96
CA SER A 66 -0.91 -24.62 -16.05
C SER A 66 0.35 -23.87 -15.63
N PHE A 67 0.41 -23.38 -14.40
CA PHE A 67 1.54 -22.58 -13.91
C PHE A 67 1.97 -23.03 -12.53
N ALA A 68 3.26 -22.81 -12.21
CA ALA A 68 3.84 -23.12 -10.92
C ALA A 68 4.66 -21.95 -10.38
N SER A 69 4.74 -21.89 -9.05
CA SER A 69 5.58 -20.94 -8.33
C SER A 69 7.04 -21.33 -8.46
N ILE A 70 7.89 -20.36 -8.75
CA ILE A 70 9.34 -20.50 -8.76
C ILE A 70 9.99 -19.32 -8.03
N PRO A 71 11.26 -19.42 -7.59
CA PRO A 71 11.97 -18.34 -6.96
C PRO A 71 12.01 -17.09 -7.82
N GLN A 72 11.67 -15.94 -7.23
CA GLN A 72 11.71 -14.64 -7.87
C GLN A 72 13.15 -14.20 -8.13
N ARG A 73 13.42 -13.53 -9.23
CA ARG A 73 14.77 -13.16 -9.68
C ARG A 73 15.07 -11.68 -9.53
N VAL A 74 14.05 -10.85 -9.60
CA VAL A 74 14.16 -9.39 -9.65
C VAL A 74 13.47 -8.82 -8.41
N PRO A 75 14.11 -7.88 -7.68
CA PRO A 75 13.45 -7.15 -6.61
C PRO A 75 12.26 -6.33 -7.10
N ASP A 76 11.33 -6.03 -6.21
CA ASP A 76 10.35 -4.97 -6.43
C ASP A 76 11.05 -3.60 -6.28
N PHE A 77 10.70 -2.62 -7.13
CA PHE A 77 11.30 -1.29 -7.15
C PHE A 77 10.27 -0.21 -6.82
N PRO A 78 10.00 0.07 -5.55
CA PRO A 78 9.21 1.22 -5.16
C PRO A 78 10.05 2.51 -5.19
N VAL A 79 9.39 3.58 -5.62
CA VAL A 79 9.94 4.95 -5.66
C VAL A 79 8.91 5.93 -5.14
N TYR A 80 9.33 7.04 -4.55
CA TYR A 80 8.42 8.12 -4.18
C TYR A 80 9.05 9.50 -4.29
N MET A 81 8.19 10.49 -4.41
CA MET A 81 8.49 11.91 -4.23
C MET A 81 7.44 12.53 -3.30
N GLN A 82 7.90 13.33 -2.35
CA GLN A 82 7.07 13.97 -1.33
C GLN A 82 7.41 15.45 -1.20
N VAL A 83 6.37 16.27 -1.12
CA VAL A 83 6.48 17.70 -0.84
C VAL A 83 5.84 17.97 0.52
N ASN A 84 6.58 18.66 1.40
CA ASN A 84 6.12 19.05 2.73
C ASN A 84 5.91 20.57 2.78
N TRP A 85 4.86 21.00 3.46
CA TRP A 85 4.57 22.42 3.67
C TRP A 85 3.92 22.66 5.05
N GLY A 86 3.64 23.92 5.33
CA GLY A 86 3.14 24.35 6.65
C GLY A 86 4.26 24.85 7.56
N ARG A 87 3.88 25.44 8.68
CA ARG A 87 4.81 26.12 9.61
C ARG A 87 5.91 25.19 10.14
N ASN A 88 5.54 23.94 10.48
CA ASN A 88 6.44 22.90 10.96
C ASN A 88 6.46 21.68 10.02
N LYS A 89 6.12 21.86 8.74
CA LYS A 89 5.97 20.78 7.75
C LYS A 89 4.93 19.72 8.18
N GLU A 90 3.88 20.22 8.83
CA GLU A 90 2.77 19.39 9.33
C GLU A 90 1.86 18.85 8.24
N SER A 91 2.03 19.31 7.00
CA SER A 91 1.29 18.85 5.84
C SER A 91 2.23 18.30 4.78
N HIS A 92 1.80 17.27 4.06
CA HIS A 92 2.55 16.76 2.93
C HIS A 92 1.63 16.15 1.86
N PHE A 93 2.17 16.08 0.65
CA PHE A 93 1.67 15.29 -0.45
C PHE A 93 2.79 14.38 -0.94
N ARG A 94 2.46 13.11 -1.16
CA ARG A 94 3.37 12.09 -1.65
C ARG A 94 2.79 11.40 -2.87
N ALA A 95 3.58 11.28 -3.92
CA ALA A 95 3.33 10.42 -5.06
C ALA A 95 4.33 9.27 -5.05
N SER A 96 3.85 8.04 -5.18
CA SER A 96 4.67 6.84 -5.18
C SER A 96 4.35 5.97 -6.39
N ALA A 97 5.33 5.18 -6.84
CA ALA A 97 5.12 4.12 -7.83
C ALA A 97 5.91 2.87 -7.42
N VAL A 98 5.44 1.70 -7.85
CA VAL A 98 6.15 0.42 -7.67
C VAL A 98 6.12 -0.35 -8.99
N PHE A 99 7.26 -0.99 -9.30
CA PHE A 99 7.44 -1.84 -10.47
C PHE A 99 7.90 -3.22 -10.02
N ARG A 100 7.28 -4.25 -10.59
CA ARG A 100 7.45 -5.65 -10.19
C ARG A 100 7.67 -6.55 -11.41
N ASP A 101 8.50 -7.58 -11.25
CA ASP A 101 8.64 -8.70 -12.20
C ASP A 101 8.25 -10.00 -11.48
N MET A 102 7.08 -10.54 -11.82
CA MET A 102 6.57 -11.77 -11.22
C MET A 102 6.91 -12.95 -12.11
N TYR A 103 7.81 -13.81 -11.66
CA TYR A 103 8.40 -14.91 -12.43
C TYR A 103 7.71 -16.24 -12.13
N LEU A 104 7.28 -16.96 -13.17
CA LEU A 104 6.45 -18.14 -13.10
C LEU A 104 6.98 -19.23 -14.03
N HIS A 105 6.72 -20.49 -13.70
CA HIS A 105 6.90 -21.61 -14.61
C HIS A 105 5.60 -21.98 -15.31
N ASN A 106 5.63 -22.14 -16.62
CA ASN A 106 4.49 -22.59 -17.41
C ASN A 106 4.65 -24.10 -17.66
N GLU A 107 3.87 -24.91 -16.95
CA GLU A 107 3.89 -26.38 -17.02
C GLU A 107 3.51 -26.90 -18.41
N SER A 108 2.64 -26.17 -19.13
CA SER A 108 2.18 -26.60 -20.45
C SER A 108 3.25 -26.48 -21.54
N THR A 109 4.18 -25.53 -21.39
CA THR A 109 5.23 -25.27 -22.38
C THR A 109 6.62 -25.67 -21.89
N GLY A 110 6.78 -25.94 -20.59
CA GLY A 110 8.08 -26.19 -19.93
C GLY A 110 8.96 -24.95 -19.84
N ASN A 111 8.45 -23.77 -20.13
CA ASN A 111 9.20 -22.51 -20.13
C ASN A 111 8.81 -21.63 -18.95
N ASN A 112 9.74 -20.77 -18.55
CA ASN A 112 9.45 -19.74 -17.56
C ASN A 112 8.96 -18.46 -18.25
N THR A 113 8.07 -17.74 -17.58
CA THR A 113 7.51 -16.47 -18.06
C THR A 113 7.53 -15.43 -16.98
N SER A 114 7.57 -14.17 -17.35
CA SER A 114 7.46 -13.01 -16.46
C SER A 114 6.15 -12.28 -16.68
N LEU A 115 5.54 -11.83 -15.60
CA LEU A 115 4.42 -10.90 -15.60
C LEU A 115 4.87 -9.57 -15.01
N PHE A 116 4.62 -8.49 -15.71
CA PHE A 116 4.89 -7.16 -15.22
C PHE A 116 3.75 -6.68 -14.31
N GLY A 117 4.10 -6.36 -13.05
CA GLY A 117 3.22 -5.71 -12.10
C GLY A 117 3.63 -4.25 -11.90
N TRP A 118 2.66 -3.39 -11.64
CA TRP A 118 2.92 -1.97 -11.38
C TRP A 118 1.82 -1.36 -10.54
N GLY A 119 2.17 -0.30 -9.80
CA GLY A 119 1.21 0.47 -9.04
C GLY A 119 1.63 1.92 -8.88
N VAL A 120 0.64 2.78 -8.70
CA VAL A 120 0.82 4.20 -8.39
C VAL A 120 -0.03 4.58 -7.18
N GLN A 121 0.46 5.54 -6.41
CA GLN A 121 -0.20 6.01 -5.19
C GLN A 121 -0.09 7.53 -5.10
N ALA A 122 -1.17 8.14 -4.63
CA ALA A 122 -1.18 9.52 -4.16
C ALA A 122 -1.67 9.54 -2.71
N SER A 123 -0.91 10.13 -1.81
CA SER A 123 -1.19 10.12 -0.38
C SER A 123 -0.76 11.42 0.29
N GLY A 124 -1.23 11.62 1.50
CA GLY A 124 -0.77 12.73 2.30
C GLY A 124 -1.68 13.09 3.47
N ASN A 125 -1.28 14.13 4.16
CA ASN A 125 -2.08 14.78 5.17
C ASN A 125 -2.08 16.29 4.98
N ILE A 126 -3.15 16.93 5.41
CA ILE A 126 -3.33 18.39 5.31
C ILE A 126 -3.79 18.91 6.67
N LYS A 127 -2.96 19.72 7.31
CA LYS A 127 -3.38 20.53 8.45
C LYS A 127 -4.19 21.73 7.93
N VAL A 128 -5.51 21.66 8.10
CA VAL A 128 -6.43 22.66 7.51
C VAL A 128 -6.42 23.94 8.31
N ALA A 129 -6.79 23.86 9.59
CA ALA A 129 -6.80 25.00 10.50
C ALA A 129 -6.96 24.50 11.96
N GLY A 130 -6.32 25.18 12.91
CA GLY A 130 -6.46 24.87 14.33
C GLY A 130 -6.27 23.38 14.64
N PRO A 131 -7.31 22.69 15.17
CA PRO A 131 -7.22 21.30 15.56
C PRO A 131 -7.44 20.28 14.42
N LEU A 132 -7.91 20.70 13.22
CA LEU A 132 -8.34 19.79 12.15
C LEU A 132 -7.19 19.37 11.24
N GLN A 133 -7.03 18.06 11.07
CA GLN A 133 -6.13 17.43 10.11
C GLN A 133 -6.90 16.42 9.25
N LEU A 134 -6.68 16.46 7.94
CA LEU A 134 -7.24 15.54 6.97
C LEU A 134 -6.15 14.59 6.48
N PHE A 135 -6.54 13.34 6.22
CA PHE A 135 -5.67 12.29 5.69
C PHE A 135 -6.30 11.65 4.48
N PHE A 136 -5.49 11.32 3.49
CA PHE A 136 -5.95 10.64 2.29
C PHE A 136 -4.88 9.72 1.72
N ASN A 137 -5.32 8.66 1.09
CA ASN A 137 -4.50 7.76 0.31
C ASN A 137 -5.35 7.18 -0.82
N GLY A 138 -4.79 7.09 -2.00
CA GLY A 138 -5.40 6.41 -3.15
C GLY A 138 -4.32 5.66 -3.91
N VAL A 139 -4.56 4.38 -4.18
CA VAL A 139 -3.66 3.47 -4.89
C VAL A 139 -4.40 2.79 -6.02
N TYR A 140 -3.72 2.61 -7.14
CA TYR A 140 -4.19 1.84 -8.29
C TYR A 140 -3.02 1.09 -8.91
N GLY A 141 -3.25 -0.12 -9.40
CA GLY A 141 -2.25 -0.88 -10.12
C GLY A 141 -2.70 -2.27 -10.53
N GLU A 142 -1.76 -3.05 -11.04
CA GLU A 142 -1.95 -4.44 -11.45
C GLU A 142 -0.87 -5.31 -10.81
N GLY A 143 -1.29 -6.44 -10.21
CA GLY A 143 -0.35 -7.36 -9.57
C GLY A 143 0.36 -6.77 -8.36
N ILE A 144 -0.36 -6.02 -7.51
CA ILE A 144 0.20 -5.31 -6.35
C ILE A 144 -0.51 -5.67 -5.03
N THR A 145 -1.03 -6.88 -4.90
CA THR A 145 -1.75 -7.30 -3.68
C THR A 145 -0.98 -7.07 -2.39
N PRO A 146 0.36 -7.31 -2.29
CA PRO A 146 1.10 -7.08 -1.06
C PRO A 146 1.13 -5.61 -0.63
N TYR A 147 0.91 -4.70 -1.59
CA TYR A 147 0.96 -3.25 -1.38
C TYR A 147 -0.40 -2.64 -0.99
N ILE A 148 -1.44 -3.45 -0.77
CA ILE A 148 -2.74 -3.03 -0.25
C ILE A 148 -3.12 -3.96 0.90
N GLN A 149 -3.34 -3.41 2.09
CA GLN A 149 -3.46 -4.16 3.36
C GLN A 149 -4.37 -5.38 3.28
N ASP A 150 -5.64 -5.20 2.90
CA ASP A 150 -6.63 -6.28 2.83
C ASP A 150 -6.41 -7.26 1.66
N LEU A 151 -5.61 -6.88 0.68
CA LEU A 151 -5.35 -7.71 -0.49
C LEU A 151 -4.09 -8.56 -0.34
N SER A 152 -3.34 -8.34 0.73
CA SER A 152 -2.09 -9.07 0.97
C SER A 152 -2.38 -10.55 1.23
N GLY A 153 -1.76 -11.43 0.43
CA GLY A 153 -1.87 -12.88 0.60
C GLY A 153 -3.15 -13.53 0.05
N ILE A 154 -4.06 -12.78 -0.58
CA ILE A 154 -5.32 -13.36 -1.14
C ILE A 154 -5.14 -14.11 -2.47
N GLY A 155 -3.93 -14.17 -3.03
CA GLY A 155 -3.67 -14.92 -4.25
C GLY A 155 -4.08 -14.25 -5.55
N LEU A 156 -4.21 -12.91 -5.58
CA LEU A 156 -4.75 -12.17 -6.72
C LEU A 156 -3.78 -11.16 -7.34
N ASP A 157 -2.46 -11.33 -7.21
CA ASP A 157 -1.51 -10.61 -8.07
C ASP A 157 -1.77 -10.95 -9.54
N PHE A 158 -2.10 -12.21 -9.80
CA PHE A 158 -2.48 -12.73 -11.11
C PHE A 158 -3.41 -13.94 -10.95
N THR A 159 -4.16 -14.24 -12.00
CA THR A 159 -5.01 -15.43 -12.12
C THR A 159 -4.92 -16.00 -13.53
N PRO A 160 -5.24 -17.30 -13.74
CA PRO A 160 -5.50 -17.79 -15.07
C PRO A 160 -6.64 -17.00 -15.74
N ASN A 161 -6.54 -16.83 -17.05
CA ASN A 161 -7.61 -16.18 -17.80
C ASN A 161 -8.85 -17.08 -17.82
N PRO A 162 -10.04 -16.63 -17.39
CA PRO A 162 -11.27 -17.45 -17.36
C PRO A 162 -11.65 -18.04 -18.74
N HIS A 163 -11.30 -17.36 -19.82
CA HIS A 163 -11.58 -17.82 -21.20
C HIS A 163 -10.46 -18.69 -21.79
N ASN A 164 -9.27 -18.68 -21.18
CA ASN A 164 -8.13 -19.50 -21.62
C ASN A 164 -7.23 -19.83 -20.42
N PRO A 165 -7.53 -20.91 -19.67
CA PRO A 165 -6.78 -21.28 -18.45
C PRO A 165 -5.28 -21.57 -18.67
N ARG A 166 -4.83 -21.73 -19.92
CA ARG A 166 -3.41 -21.87 -20.27
C ARG A 166 -2.69 -20.52 -20.41
N SER A 167 -3.38 -19.41 -20.27
CA SER A 167 -2.81 -18.07 -20.18
C SER A 167 -3.06 -17.46 -18.80
N ILE A 168 -2.14 -16.63 -18.36
CA ILE A 168 -2.21 -15.97 -17.06
C ILE A 168 -2.31 -14.45 -17.26
N GLN A 169 -2.99 -13.77 -16.36
CA GLN A 169 -3.23 -12.34 -16.43
C GLN A 169 -3.01 -11.69 -15.07
N THR A 170 -2.41 -10.50 -15.05
CA THR A 170 -2.34 -9.65 -13.86
C THR A 170 -3.72 -9.12 -13.52
N MET A 171 -4.01 -8.96 -12.22
CA MET A 171 -5.29 -8.46 -11.76
C MET A 171 -5.20 -6.96 -11.45
N PRO A 172 -6.06 -6.14 -12.06
CA PRO A 172 -6.18 -4.74 -11.72
C PRO A 172 -6.84 -4.58 -10.33
N MET A 173 -6.34 -3.64 -9.54
CA MET A 173 -6.87 -3.37 -8.21
C MET A 173 -6.69 -1.92 -7.81
N TYR A 174 -7.53 -1.46 -6.90
CA TYR A 174 -7.41 -0.13 -6.34
C TYR A 174 -7.86 -0.12 -4.88
N GLY A 175 -7.41 0.90 -4.18
CA GLY A 175 -7.86 1.19 -2.85
C GLY A 175 -7.79 2.69 -2.58
N TRP A 176 -8.62 3.16 -1.67
CA TRP A 176 -8.55 4.53 -1.20
C TRP A 176 -9.05 4.66 0.23
N GLN A 177 -8.56 5.68 0.91
CA GLN A 177 -9.02 6.07 2.23
C GLN A 177 -9.11 7.60 2.33
N ALA A 178 -10.07 8.05 3.12
CA ALA A 178 -10.19 9.43 3.55
C ALA A 178 -10.55 9.46 5.03
N ALA A 179 -9.85 10.27 5.80
CA ALA A 179 -10.02 10.36 7.23
C ALA A 179 -9.78 11.77 7.75
N ALA A 180 -10.33 12.06 8.93
CA ALA A 180 -10.10 13.30 9.64
C ALA A 180 -9.74 13.03 11.10
N GLN A 181 -8.91 13.89 11.65
CA GLN A 181 -8.62 13.95 13.08
C GLN A 181 -8.81 15.36 13.60
N ILE A 182 -9.43 15.49 14.76
CA ILE A 182 -9.65 16.76 15.45
C ILE A 182 -9.06 16.66 16.86
N ASP A 183 -8.05 17.49 17.13
CA ASP A 183 -7.45 17.62 18.47
C ASP A 183 -8.28 18.63 19.29
N LEU A 184 -9.33 18.17 19.98
CA LEU A 184 -10.23 19.02 20.77
C LEU A 184 -9.53 19.72 21.90
N VAL A 185 -8.63 19.02 22.57
CA VAL A 185 -7.73 19.57 23.59
C VAL A 185 -6.32 19.13 23.24
N PRO A 186 -5.42 20.05 22.90
CA PRO A 186 -4.05 19.71 22.51
C PRO A 186 -3.37 18.77 23.52
N ASN A 187 -2.81 17.66 23.02
CA ASN A 187 -2.13 16.63 23.81
C ASN A 187 -3.01 15.95 24.89
N LYS A 188 -4.34 16.07 24.84
CA LYS A 188 -5.22 15.48 25.85
C LYS A 188 -6.42 14.76 25.28
N LEU A 189 -7.09 15.33 24.30
CA LEU A 189 -8.29 14.74 23.73
C LEU A 189 -8.32 14.93 22.22
N ALA A 190 -8.37 13.81 21.47
CA ALA A 190 -8.51 13.80 20.04
C ALA A 190 -9.61 12.83 19.62
N ILE A 191 -10.27 13.14 18.51
CA ILE A 191 -11.23 12.28 17.83
C ILE A 191 -10.72 12.06 16.42
N SER A 192 -10.72 10.81 15.96
CA SER A 192 -10.43 10.47 14.56
C SER A 192 -11.53 9.59 13.98
N GLY A 193 -11.72 9.69 12.67
CA GLY A 193 -12.65 8.82 11.96
C GLY A 193 -12.41 8.88 10.46
N GLY A 194 -12.82 7.82 9.79
CA GLY A 194 -12.63 7.73 8.36
C GLY A 194 -13.31 6.54 7.72
N TYR A 195 -13.15 6.50 6.41
CA TYR A 195 -13.63 5.42 5.53
C TYR A 195 -12.51 4.98 4.61
N SER A 196 -12.47 3.69 4.33
CA SER A 196 -11.54 3.08 3.39
C SER A 196 -12.21 1.97 2.59
N MET A 197 -11.74 1.76 1.37
CA MET A 197 -12.21 0.71 0.47
C MET A 197 -11.04 0.16 -0.34
N ALA A 198 -11.00 -1.17 -0.49
CA ALA A 198 -10.11 -1.88 -1.40
C ALA A 198 -10.93 -2.80 -2.32
N GLU A 199 -10.57 -2.86 -3.60
CA GLU A 199 -11.26 -3.67 -4.60
C GLU A 199 -10.27 -4.29 -5.58
N VAL A 200 -10.50 -5.58 -5.92
CA VAL A 200 -9.87 -6.24 -7.07
C VAL A 200 -10.86 -6.21 -8.22
N CYS A 201 -10.44 -5.59 -9.33
CA CYS A 201 -11.25 -5.51 -10.53
C CYS A 201 -11.13 -6.81 -11.35
N ARG A 202 -12.26 -7.36 -11.77
CA ARG A 202 -12.26 -8.54 -12.62
C ARG A 202 -11.78 -8.20 -14.03
N ARG A 203 -10.82 -8.98 -14.52
CA ARG A 203 -10.35 -8.93 -15.90
C ARG A 203 -10.83 -10.20 -16.62
N ASN A 204 -11.56 -10.05 -17.72
CA ASN A 204 -12.15 -11.16 -18.48
C ASN A 204 -13.13 -12.05 -17.70
N GLY A 205 -13.66 -11.58 -16.56
CA GLY A 205 -14.50 -12.35 -15.67
C GLY A 205 -13.78 -12.82 -14.40
N ALA A 206 -14.47 -13.60 -13.57
CA ALA A 206 -13.89 -14.24 -12.40
C ALA A 206 -13.29 -15.59 -12.78
N TYR A 207 -12.14 -15.94 -12.22
CA TYR A 207 -11.55 -17.27 -12.36
C TYR A 207 -12.25 -18.28 -11.45
N ALA A 208 -12.65 -17.86 -10.25
CA ALA A 208 -13.42 -18.65 -9.30
C ALA A 208 -14.60 -17.82 -8.75
N ASP A 209 -15.68 -18.51 -8.35
CA ASP A 209 -16.90 -17.84 -7.87
C ASP A 209 -16.69 -17.11 -6.53
N ASP A 210 -15.75 -17.59 -5.72
CA ASP A 210 -15.40 -17.08 -4.39
C ASP A 210 -14.21 -16.10 -4.39
N GLU A 211 -13.77 -15.63 -5.56
CA GLU A 211 -12.73 -14.61 -5.66
C GLU A 211 -13.11 -13.35 -4.89
N TYR A 212 -12.17 -12.85 -4.08
CA TYR A 212 -12.31 -11.57 -3.40
C TYR A 212 -12.63 -10.45 -4.40
N ARG A 213 -13.59 -9.61 -4.05
CA ARG A 213 -13.98 -8.48 -4.88
C ARG A 213 -13.73 -7.14 -4.19
N ARG A 214 -14.35 -6.92 -3.03
CA ARG A 214 -14.32 -5.62 -2.37
C ARG A 214 -14.42 -5.76 -0.85
N GLY A 215 -13.59 -4.99 -0.14
CA GLY A 215 -13.69 -4.73 1.28
C GLY A 215 -13.95 -3.25 1.57
N GLN A 216 -14.73 -2.97 2.60
CA GLN A 216 -15.01 -1.62 3.08
C GLN A 216 -14.73 -1.56 4.58
N TYR A 217 -14.18 -0.45 5.02
CA TYR A 217 -13.78 -0.24 6.39
C TYR A 217 -14.20 1.15 6.88
N VAL A 218 -14.92 1.19 7.99
CA VAL A 218 -15.32 2.43 8.68
C VAL A 218 -14.76 2.39 10.08
N PHE A 219 -14.18 3.48 10.53
CA PHE A 219 -13.67 3.59 11.88
C PHE A 219 -13.98 4.94 12.51
N GLY A 220 -14.07 4.93 13.85
CA GLY A 220 -14.13 6.12 14.68
C GLY A 220 -13.45 5.84 16.01
N ASN A 221 -12.56 6.74 16.45
CA ASN A 221 -11.77 6.59 17.66
C ASN A 221 -11.81 7.87 18.49
N ILE A 222 -11.76 7.71 19.81
CA ILE A 222 -11.59 8.78 20.78
C ILE A 222 -10.32 8.47 21.56
N PHE A 223 -9.35 9.38 21.53
CA PHE A 223 -8.11 9.28 22.29
C PHE A 223 -8.14 10.26 23.44
N TRP A 224 -8.04 9.76 24.66
CA TRP A 224 -8.04 10.55 25.86
C TRP A 224 -6.80 10.24 26.70
N ASP A 225 -5.85 11.16 26.73
CA ASP A 225 -4.65 11.08 27.56
C ASP A 225 -5.00 11.51 28.98
N LEU A 226 -5.24 10.57 29.88
CA LEU A 226 -5.58 10.82 31.28
C LEU A 226 -4.40 11.37 32.07
N ALA A 227 -3.17 11.02 31.70
CA ALA A 227 -1.95 11.51 32.33
C ALA A 227 -0.80 11.57 31.32
N PRO A 228 0.09 12.58 31.38
CA PRO A 228 1.16 12.79 30.42
C PRO A 228 2.15 11.61 30.28
N PHE A 229 2.28 10.79 31.32
CA PHE A 229 3.19 9.63 31.37
C PHE A 229 2.54 8.30 30.93
N LEU A 230 1.27 8.30 30.56
CA LEU A 230 0.54 7.13 30.07
C LEU A 230 0.40 7.15 28.54
N ARG A 231 1.11 8.02 27.85
CA ARG A 231 1.22 7.96 26.40
C ARG A 231 2.04 6.75 25.98
N GLN A 232 1.39 5.74 25.45
CA GLN A 232 2.01 4.72 24.66
C GLN A 232 1.75 4.98 23.18
#